data_cfc2ce77e80235625502985a754e373f
#
_entry.id   cfc2ce77e80235625502985a754e373f
#
_cell.length_a   1.000
_cell.length_b   1.000
_cell.length_c   1.000
_cell.angle_alpha   90.00
_cell.angle_beta   90.00
_cell.angle_gamma   90.00
#
_symmetry.space_group_name_H-M   'P 1'
#
loop_
_entity.id
_entity.type
_entity.pdbx_description
1 polymer ?
#
loop_
_entity_poly.entity_id
_entity_poly.type
_entity_poly.pdbx_seq_one_letter_code
_entity_poly.pdbx_strand_id
1 'polypeptide(L)'
;GDSIANGADDDGSGSVALLAIARAMQHGPVRPRRSMLFVWHVGEEKGLLGSSWFVNHPTVPIDSIVAELNADMIGRNAPDLLYLVGPRVSPNNQSRRLGALVDSVNAAEPMPFRVDRTFDAASHPEHIYERSDHFNYARKGIPIVFFTTGLHAEYHQPGDEASKIDFVKLARVSQLLLDVGRAVGNATARPR
;
A
#
# COMPACT_ATOMS: atom_id res chain seq x y z
N GLY A 1 -31.37 9.28 7.10
CA GLY A 1 -30.23 8.93 6.27
C GLY A 1 -29.36 7.91 7.01
N ASP A 2 -28.53 7.20 6.29
CA ASP A 2 -27.54 6.29 6.87
C ASP A 2 -26.52 7.10 7.67
N SER A 3 -26.20 6.64 8.88
CA SER A 3 -25.23 7.27 9.78
C SER A 3 -23.99 6.38 10.02
N ILE A 4 -23.90 5.24 9.32
CA ILE A 4 -22.80 4.30 9.44
C ILE A 4 -21.79 4.61 8.32
N ALA A 5 -20.56 4.91 8.70
CA ALA A 5 -19.44 4.97 7.76
C ALA A 5 -18.90 3.55 7.57
N ASN A 6 -19.19 2.96 6.40
CA ASN A 6 -18.82 1.56 6.12
C ASN A 6 -17.34 1.39 5.77
N GLY A 7 -16.67 2.45 5.30
CA GLY A 7 -15.24 2.42 4.98
C GLY A 7 -14.90 1.38 3.91
N ALA A 8 -15.71 1.32 2.84
CA ALA A 8 -15.54 0.25 1.85
C ALA A 8 -14.26 0.39 1.03
N ASP A 9 -13.87 1.63 0.71
CA ASP A 9 -12.56 1.92 0.11
C ASP A 9 -11.54 2.24 1.19
N ASP A 10 -11.93 2.95 2.24
CA ASP A 10 -11.09 3.44 3.33
C ASP A 10 -11.36 2.68 4.67
N ASP A 11 -10.66 1.56 5.02
CA ASP A 11 -9.76 0.80 4.16
C ASP A 11 -10.23 -0.66 4.00
N GLY A 12 -11.50 -0.85 3.65
CA GLY A 12 -12.02 -2.17 3.29
C GLY A 12 -11.33 -2.74 2.04
N SER A 13 -11.02 -1.87 1.06
CA SER A 13 -10.41 -2.28 -0.21
C SER A 13 -9.00 -2.84 -0.02
N GLY A 14 -8.11 -2.17 0.71
CA GLY A 14 -6.78 -2.67 1.01
C GLY A 14 -6.82 -3.91 1.89
N SER A 15 -7.71 -3.93 2.88
CA SER A 15 -7.86 -5.07 3.78
C SER A 15 -8.24 -6.37 3.06
N VAL A 16 -9.21 -6.33 2.14
CA VAL A 16 -9.60 -7.54 1.38
C VAL A 16 -8.56 -7.90 0.32
N ALA A 17 -7.85 -6.91 -0.25
CA ALA A 17 -6.74 -7.14 -1.16
C ALA A 17 -5.62 -7.93 -0.48
N LEU A 18 -5.20 -7.53 0.72
CA LEU A 18 -4.18 -8.24 1.48
C LEU A 18 -4.57 -9.70 1.74
N LEU A 19 -5.84 -9.95 2.08
CA LEU A 19 -6.35 -11.30 2.30
C LEU A 19 -6.27 -12.16 1.02
N ALA A 20 -6.65 -11.58 -0.12
CA ALA A 20 -6.57 -12.25 -1.42
C ALA A 20 -5.11 -12.55 -1.82
N ILE A 21 -4.19 -11.59 -1.61
CA ILE A 21 -2.76 -11.73 -1.87
C ILE A 21 -2.16 -12.82 -0.98
N ALA A 22 -2.46 -12.82 0.32
CA ALA A 22 -1.98 -13.85 1.25
C ALA A 22 -2.40 -15.25 0.80
N ARG A 23 -3.68 -15.40 0.41
CA ARG A 23 -4.21 -16.65 -0.14
C ARG A 23 -3.51 -17.07 -1.43
N ALA A 24 -3.30 -16.13 -2.36
CA ALA A 24 -2.61 -16.40 -3.63
C ALA A 24 -1.15 -16.81 -3.41
N MET A 25 -0.45 -16.20 -2.45
CA MET A 25 0.92 -16.58 -2.09
C MET A 25 0.99 -17.96 -1.42
N GLN A 26 0.01 -18.30 -0.58
CA GLN A 26 -0.04 -19.60 0.11
C GLN A 26 -0.28 -20.75 -0.86
N HIS A 27 -1.14 -20.56 -1.86
CA HIS A 27 -1.54 -21.60 -2.82
C HIS A 27 -0.77 -21.53 -4.14
N GLY A 28 0.08 -20.52 -4.34
CA GLY A 28 0.86 -20.37 -5.54
C GLY A 28 1.96 -21.43 -5.68
N PRO A 29 2.36 -21.77 -6.92
CA PRO A 29 3.33 -22.83 -7.19
C PRO A 29 4.76 -22.48 -6.72
N VAL A 30 5.06 -21.20 -6.58
CA VAL A 30 6.40 -20.72 -6.20
C VAL A 30 6.28 -19.75 -5.03
N ARG A 31 7.01 -20.05 -3.96
CA ARG A 31 7.12 -19.18 -2.78
C ARG A 31 8.29 -18.22 -2.97
N PRO A 32 8.16 -16.95 -2.58
CA PRO A 32 9.30 -16.04 -2.56
C PRO A 32 10.38 -16.52 -1.58
N ARG A 33 11.62 -16.14 -1.82
CA ARG A 33 12.78 -16.50 -0.98
C ARG A 33 12.71 -15.89 0.41
N ARG A 34 12.09 -14.71 0.55
CA ARG A 34 11.83 -14.06 1.85
C ARG A 34 10.42 -14.35 2.31
N SER A 35 10.24 -14.43 3.60
CA SER A 35 8.91 -14.47 4.23
C SER A 35 8.15 -13.18 3.96
N MET A 36 6.84 -13.31 3.80
CA MET A 36 5.91 -12.19 3.70
C MET A 36 5.13 -12.09 5.01
N LEU A 37 5.08 -10.91 5.57
CA LEU A 37 4.29 -10.60 6.75
C LEU A 37 3.09 -9.76 6.31
N PHE A 38 1.90 -10.24 6.59
CA PHE A 38 0.65 -9.50 6.35
C PHE A 38 0.18 -8.91 7.67
N VAL A 39 -0.06 -7.62 7.70
CA VAL A 39 -0.43 -6.91 8.92
C VAL A 39 -1.63 -6.01 8.62
N TRP A 40 -2.68 -6.15 9.42
CA TRP A 40 -3.80 -5.23 9.47
C TRP A 40 -3.65 -4.39 10.74
N HIS A 41 -3.44 -3.12 10.57
CA HIS A 41 -3.30 -2.20 11.69
C HIS A 41 -4.67 -1.73 12.19
N VAL A 42 -4.78 -1.52 13.49
CA VAL A 42 -5.97 -0.98 14.13
C VAL A 42 -5.75 0.48 14.50
N GLY A 43 -6.80 1.30 14.38
CA GLY A 43 -6.77 2.69 14.82
C GLY A 43 -5.90 3.60 13.96
N GLU A 44 -5.87 3.35 12.65
CA GLU A 44 -5.25 4.24 11.67
C GLU A 44 -5.86 5.63 11.79
N GLU A 45 -7.19 5.75 11.71
CA GLU A 45 -8.03 6.95 11.81
C GLU A 45 -7.91 7.71 13.16
N LYS A 46 -7.26 7.10 14.12
CA LYS A 46 -7.01 7.68 15.44
C LYS A 46 -5.56 8.12 15.65
N GLY A 47 -4.82 8.28 14.54
CA GLY A 47 -3.43 8.72 14.53
C GLY A 47 -2.44 7.57 14.41
N LEU A 48 -2.70 6.62 13.53
CA LEU A 48 -1.79 5.53 13.16
C LEU A 48 -1.36 4.67 14.38
N LEU A 49 -2.29 4.41 15.30
CA LEU A 49 -1.98 3.81 16.60
C LEU A 49 -1.38 2.42 16.47
N GLY A 50 -1.97 1.58 15.61
CA GLY A 50 -1.55 0.18 15.43
C GLY A 50 -0.17 0.07 14.82
N SER A 51 0.11 0.80 13.75
CA SER A 51 1.42 0.79 13.10
C SER A 51 2.49 1.43 13.99
N SER A 52 2.14 2.51 14.71
CA SER A 52 3.05 3.12 15.69
C SER A 52 3.43 2.13 16.78
N TRP A 53 2.45 1.39 17.31
CA TRP A 53 2.71 0.36 18.31
C TRP A 53 3.56 -0.77 17.74
N PHE A 54 3.21 -1.28 16.55
CA PHE A 54 3.89 -2.40 15.91
C PHE A 54 5.37 -2.11 15.64
N VAL A 55 5.72 -0.95 15.09
CA VAL A 55 7.14 -0.65 14.79
C VAL A 55 7.99 -0.45 16.06
N ASN A 56 7.38 -0.28 17.22
CA ASN A 56 8.05 -0.21 18.51
C ASN A 56 8.03 -1.55 19.28
N HIS A 57 7.11 -2.47 18.92
CA HIS A 57 6.94 -3.79 19.52
C HIS A 57 6.75 -4.86 18.42
N PRO A 58 7.68 -4.97 17.46
CA PRO A 58 7.47 -5.81 16.29
C PRO A 58 7.53 -7.31 16.66
N THR A 59 6.73 -8.11 15.96
CA THR A 59 6.70 -9.57 16.12
C THR A 59 7.89 -10.28 15.46
N VAL A 60 8.67 -9.53 14.66
CA VAL A 60 9.93 -9.96 14.04
C VAL A 60 10.97 -8.86 14.26
N PRO A 61 12.28 -9.14 14.25
CA PRO A 61 13.27 -8.08 14.39
C PRO A 61 13.05 -6.97 13.36
N ILE A 62 12.90 -5.73 13.81
CA ILE A 62 12.58 -4.58 12.95
C ILE A 62 13.58 -4.45 11.79
N ASP A 63 14.85 -4.71 12.03
CA ASP A 63 15.90 -4.67 11.02
C ASP A 63 15.82 -5.79 9.98
N SER A 64 15.00 -6.83 10.23
CA SER A 64 14.74 -7.89 9.26
C SER A 64 13.69 -7.51 8.22
N ILE A 65 12.89 -6.49 8.49
CA ILE A 65 11.89 -5.96 7.55
C ILE A 65 12.65 -5.22 6.43
N VAL A 66 12.57 -5.73 5.22
CA VAL A 66 13.35 -5.20 4.08
C VAL A 66 12.61 -4.15 3.28
N ALA A 67 11.30 -4.19 3.29
CA ALA A 67 10.39 -3.24 2.66
C ALA A 67 9.00 -3.36 3.27
N GLU A 68 8.21 -2.31 3.16
CA GLU A 68 6.80 -2.29 3.48
C GLU A 68 6.01 -1.77 2.25
N LEU A 69 4.90 -2.42 1.95
CA LEU A 69 3.98 -2.09 0.87
C LEU A 69 2.61 -1.82 1.50
N ASN A 70 2.24 -0.55 1.56
CA ASN A 70 0.96 -0.13 2.11
C ASN A 70 -0.10 -0.09 1.02
N ALA A 71 -1.28 -0.59 1.32
CA ALA A 71 -2.44 -0.55 0.45
C ALA A 71 -3.61 0.05 1.23
N ASP A 72 -4.03 1.24 0.83
CA ASP A 72 -5.10 1.98 1.49
C ASP A 72 -5.84 2.81 0.45
N MET A 73 -7.16 2.62 0.37
CA MET A 73 -8.02 3.22 -0.64
C MET A 73 -7.60 2.85 -2.07
N ILE A 74 -7.74 1.59 -2.45
CA ILE A 74 -7.26 1.07 -3.75
C ILE A 74 -8.38 0.66 -4.72
N GLY A 75 -9.64 1.01 -4.43
CA GLY A 75 -10.82 0.55 -5.17
C GLY A 75 -11.60 1.63 -5.91
N ARG A 76 -11.14 2.89 -6.00
CA ARG A 76 -11.95 4.00 -6.53
C ARG A 76 -11.23 4.79 -7.64
N ASN A 77 -11.91 5.82 -8.13
CA ASN A 77 -11.41 6.79 -9.13
C ASN A 77 -11.11 6.18 -10.52
N ALA A 78 -10.33 6.86 -11.35
CA ALA A 78 -10.08 6.44 -12.74
C ALA A 78 -9.46 5.03 -12.82
N PRO A 79 -9.97 4.13 -13.67
CA PRO A 79 -9.62 2.70 -13.66
C PRO A 79 -8.16 2.40 -14.03
N ASP A 80 -7.48 3.34 -14.68
CA ASP A 80 -6.09 3.23 -15.10
C ASP A 80 -5.11 4.00 -14.21
N LEU A 81 -5.59 4.81 -13.26
CA LEU A 81 -4.77 5.70 -12.43
C LEU A 81 -4.43 5.04 -11.09
N LEU A 82 -3.15 5.11 -10.72
CA LEU A 82 -2.64 4.69 -9.42
C LEU A 82 -1.66 5.75 -8.90
N TYR A 83 -1.84 6.17 -7.66
CA TYR A 83 -0.86 7.01 -6.97
C TYR A 83 0.12 6.13 -6.20
N LEU A 84 1.40 6.48 -6.27
CA LEU A 84 2.46 5.87 -5.47
C LEU A 84 3.15 6.95 -4.65
N VAL A 85 3.18 6.75 -3.34
CA VAL A 85 3.75 7.69 -2.38
C VAL A 85 4.91 7.03 -1.64
N GLY A 86 5.96 7.79 -1.35
CA GLY A 86 7.14 7.37 -0.61
C GLY A 86 8.45 7.36 -1.39
N PRO A 87 8.52 6.91 -2.66
CA PRO A 87 9.78 6.84 -3.38
C PRO A 87 10.58 8.14 -3.50
N ARG A 88 9.90 9.28 -3.57
CA ARG A 88 10.51 10.61 -3.72
C ARG A 88 10.62 11.35 -2.39
N VAL A 89 9.59 11.26 -1.55
CA VAL A 89 9.46 12.06 -0.33
C VAL A 89 10.14 11.41 0.87
N SER A 90 10.39 10.10 0.84
CA SER A 90 11.06 9.41 1.94
C SER A 90 12.48 9.95 2.21
N PRO A 91 12.86 10.15 3.47
CA PRO A 91 14.18 10.67 3.85
C PRO A 91 15.31 9.81 3.27
N ASN A 92 16.44 10.46 2.93
CA ASN A 92 17.66 9.78 2.48
C ASN A 92 17.48 8.86 1.26
N ASN A 93 16.47 9.11 0.44
CA ASN A 93 16.11 8.28 -0.72
C ASN A 93 15.88 6.80 -0.38
N GLN A 94 15.53 6.47 0.85
CA GLN A 94 15.42 5.08 1.34
C GLN A 94 14.42 4.23 0.55
N SER A 95 13.40 4.83 -0.07
CA SER A 95 12.37 4.14 -0.87
C SER A 95 12.60 4.22 -2.37
N ARG A 96 13.68 4.84 -2.84
CA ARG A 96 13.90 5.12 -4.26
C ARG A 96 14.01 3.85 -5.11
N ARG A 97 14.79 2.87 -4.66
CA ARG A 97 14.96 1.60 -5.39
C ARG A 97 13.69 0.74 -5.35
N LEU A 98 12.97 0.79 -4.23
CA LEU A 98 11.69 0.13 -4.13
C LEU A 98 10.69 0.73 -5.13
N GLY A 99 10.62 2.05 -5.22
CA GLY A 99 9.80 2.74 -6.22
C GLY A 99 10.15 2.36 -7.66
N ALA A 100 11.44 2.30 -7.99
CA ALA A 100 11.89 1.86 -9.31
C ALA A 100 11.54 0.39 -9.61
N LEU A 101 11.56 -0.47 -8.60
CA LEU A 101 11.10 -1.85 -8.72
C LEU A 101 9.60 -1.91 -9.01
N VAL A 102 8.79 -1.12 -8.31
CA VAL A 102 7.34 -1.01 -8.58
C VAL A 102 7.08 -0.54 -10.00
N ASP A 103 7.80 0.48 -10.47
CA ASP A 103 7.67 0.99 -11.84
C ASP A 103 8.00 -0.11 -12.88
N SER A 104 9.05 -0.88 -12.62
CA SER A 104 9.45 -2.00 -13.51
C SER A 104 8.41 -3.11 -13.54
N VAL A 105 7.85 -3.48 -12.39
CA VAL A 105 6.79 -4.51 -12.31
C VAL A 105 5.53 -4.00 -13.00
N ASN A 106 5.10 -2.77 -12.71
CA ASN A 106 3.94 -2.18 -13.36
C ASN A 106 4.07 -2.13 -14.88
N ALA A 107 5.26 -1.77 -15.40
CA ALA A 107 5.50 -1.72 -16.83
C ALA A 107 5.43 -3.11 -17.51
N ALA A 108 5.60 -4.18 -16.75
CA ALA A 108 5.49 -5.56 -17.24
C ALA A 108 4.07 -6.13 -17.18
N GLU A 109 3.13 -5.43 -16.52
CA GLU A 109 1.74 -5.85 -16.47
C GLU A 109 1.07 -5.80 -17.84
N PRO A 110 0.12 -6.70 -18.15
CA PRO A 110 -0.64 -6.66 -19.40
C PRO A 110 -1.38 -5.34 -19.65
N MET A 111 -1.80 -4.69 -18.57
CA MET A 111 -2.45 -3.37 -18.58
C MET A 111 -1.81 -2.52 -17.48
N PRO A 112 -0.66 -1.87 -17.76
CA PRO A 112 0.03 -1.08 -16.74
C PRO A 112 -0.82 0.12 -16.30
N PHE A 113 -0.72 0.45 -15.01
CA PHE A 113 -1.31 1.68 -14.50
C PHE A 113 -0.52 2.90 -14.95
N ARG A 114 -1.23 3.96 -15.19
CA ARG A 114 -0.66 5.31 -15.27
C ARG A 114 -0.35 5.76 -13.83
N VAL A 115 0.93 5.72 -13.50
CA VAL A 115 1.40 6.09 -12.16
C VAL A 115 1.46 7.59 -12.03
N ASP A 116 0.78 8.13 -11.02
CA ASP A 116 0.85 9.53 -10.60
C ASP A 116 1.66 9.64 -9.30
N ARG A 117 2.48 10.66 -9.19
CA ARG A 117 3.35 10.93 -8.03
C ARG A 117 3.14 12.33 -7.47
N THR A 118 2.01 12.95 -7.74
CA THR A 118 1.69 14.28 -7.19
C THR A 118 1.60 14.25 -5.68
N PHE A 119 1.09 13.17 -5.10
CA PHE A 119 1.06 12.95 -3.66
C PHE A 119 2.44 12.62 -3.05
N ASP A 120 3.40 12.21 -3.87
CA ASP A 120 4.77 11.89 -3.44
C ASP A 120 5.67 13.15 -3.42
N ALA A 121 5.16 14.21 -2.81
CA ALA A 121 5.81 15.50 -2.68
C ALA A 121 5.56 16.09 -1.29
N ALA A 122 6.62 16.48 -0.60
CA ALA A 122 6.53 17.08 0.74
C ALA A 122 5.72 18.41 0.76
N SER A 123 5.64 19.08 -0.39
CA SER A 123 4.86 20.33 -0.53
C SER A 123 3.40 20.12 -0.89
N HIS A 124 2.95 18.87 -1.06
CA HIS A 124 1.55 18.61 -1.40
C HIS A 124 0.64 19.01 -0.23
N PRO A 125 -0.43 19.80 -0.47
CA PRO A 125 -1.26 20.37 0.61
C PRO A 125 -1.97 19.30 1.46
N GLU A 126 -2.24 18.12 0.89
CA GLU A 126 -2.89 17.03 1.61
C GLU A 126 -1.93 16.22 2.49
N HIS A 127 -0.62 16.43 2.39
CA HIS A 127 0.39 15.72 3.19
C HIS A 127 0.21 14.18 3.24
N ILE A 128 -0.19 13.57 2.11
CA ILE A 128 -0.59 12.15 2.02
C ILE A 128 0.50 11.20 2.55
N TYR A 129 1.77 11.57 2.44
CA TYR A 129 2.88 10.77 2.95
C TYR A 129 2.79 10.47 4.46
N GLU A 130 2.14 11.32 5.24
CA GLU A 130 2.05 11.19 6.70
C GLU A 130 0.71 10.60 7.16
N ARG A 131 -0.19 10.25 6.21
CA ARG A 131 -1.60 9.98 6.49
C ARG A 131 -2.01 8.51 6.40
N SER A 132 -1.04 7.57 6.34
CA SER A 132 -1.36 6.15 6.45
C SER A 132 -0.22 5.39 7.12
N ASP A 133 -0.42 4.14 7.43
CA ASP A 133 0.40 3.30 8.31
C ASP A 133 1.87 3.15 7.88
N HIS A 134 2.16 3.26 6.58
CA HIS A 134 3.54 3.25 6.02
C HIS A 134 4.45 4.29 6.67
N PHE A 135 3.90 5.41 7.15
CA PHE A 135 4.69 6.50 7.72
C PHE A 135 5.49 6.06 8.93
N ASN A 136 4.92 5.23 9.80
CA ASN A 136 5.62 4.74 10.98
C ASN A 136 6.78 3.79 10.62
N TYR A 137 6.66 3.01 9.57
CA TYR A 137 7.75 2.18 9.03
C TYR A 137 8.85 3.04 8.40
N ALA A 138 8.45 4.06 7.62
CA ALA A 138 9.39 5.01 7.02
C ALA A 138 10.24 5.71 8.08
N ARG A 139 9.67 6.10 9.21
CA ARG A 139 10.38 6.69 10.37
C ARG A 139 11.41 5.75 11.01
N LYS A 140 11.28 4.43 10.82
CA LYS A 140 12.27 3.42 11.23
C LYS A 140 13.32 3.16 10.16
N GLY A 141 13.32 3.90 9.05
CA GLY A 141 14.26 3.72 7.95
C GLY A 141 13.95 2.51 7.05
N ILE A 142 12.76 1.97 7.14
CA ILE A 142 12.29 0.88 6.27
C ILE A 142 11.83 1.49 4.94
N PRO A 143 12.32 0.99 3.79
CA PRO A 143 11.79 1.38 2.49
C PRO A 143 10.29 1.11 2.40
N ILE A 144 9.52 2.10 1.96
CA ILE A 144 8.07 1.99 1.82
C ILE A 144 7.59 2.38 0.43
N VAL A 145 6.49 1.82 -0.02
CA VAL A 145 5.64 2.38 -1.07
C VAL A 145 4.19 2.27 -0.64
N PHE A 146 3.51 3.37 -0.64
CA PHE A 146 2.09 3.46 -0.41
C PHE A 146 1.34 3.51 -1.74
N PHE A 147 0.45 2.54 -1.95
CA PHE A 147 -0.43 2.39 -3.09
C PHE A 147 -1.81 2.93 -2.72
N THR A 148 -2.28 3.93 -3.47
CA THR A 148 -3.63 4.46 -3.29
C THR A 148 -4.23 4.89 -4.61
N THR A 149 -5.54 4.90 -4.70
CA THR A 149 -6.25 5.43 -5.88
C THR A 149 -6.70 6.89 -5.68
N GLY A 150 -6.32 7.47 -4.56
CA GLY A 150 -6.54 8.88 -4.23
C GLY A 150 -7.87 9.15 -3.52
N LEU A 151 -8.03 10.38 -3.08
CA LEU A 151 -9.22 10.83 -2.39
C LEU A 151 -10.43 10.87 -3.33
N HIS A 152 -11.63 10.66 -2.79
CA HIS A 152 -12.91 10.73 -3.50
C HIS A 152 -13.97 11.45 -2.64
N ALA A 153 -15.10 11.78 -3.24
CA ALA A 153 -16.13 12.60 -2.58
C ALA A 153 -16.74 11.95 -1.31
N GLU A 154 -16.71 10.63 -1.23
CA GLU A 154 -17.24 9.89 -0.09
C GLU A 154 -16.18 9.54 0.98
N TYR A 155 -14.94 9.99 0.81
CA TYR A 155 -13.87 9.80 1.79
C TYR A 155 -14.32 10.29 3.18
N HIS A 156 -14.20 9.45 4.20
CA HIS A 156 -14.67 9.67 5.57
C HIS A 156 -16.18 9.98 5.68
N GLN A 157 -16.99 9.54 4.71
CA GLN A 157 -18.44 9.78 4.69
C GLN A 157 -19.22 8.45 4.71
N PRO A 158 -20.48 8.44 5.18
CA PRO A 158 -21.34 7.25 5.11
C PRO A 158 -21.53 6.70 3.70
N GLY A 159 -21.28 7.51 2.68
CA GLY A 159 -21.37 7.10 1.28
C GLY A 159 -20.21 6.27 0.74
N ASP A 160 -19.19 5.96 1.55
CA ASP A 160 -18.12 5.03 1.15
C ASP A 160 -18.61 3.58 1.25
N GLU A 161 -19.30 3.16 0.20
CA GLU A 161 -20.06 1.92 0.10
C GLU A 161 -19.42 0.91 -0.85
N ALA A 162 -19.56 -0.39 -0.53
CA ALA A 162 -19.05 -1.47 -1.37
C ALA A 162 -19.60 -1.44 -2.81
N SER A 163 -20.82 -0.94 -3.01
CA SER A 163 -21.44 -0.79 -4.34
C SER A 163 -20.71 0.21 -5.24
N LYS A 164 -19.84 1.04 -4.68
CA LYS A 164 -19.06 2.06 -5.41
C LYS A 164 -17.63 1.61 -5.72
N ILE A 165 -17.21 0.47 -5.23
CA ILE A 165 -15.89 -0.08 -5.51
C ILE A 165 -15.81 -0.57 -6.96
N ASP A 166 -14.78 -0.13 -7.68
CA ASP A 166 -14.36 -0.74 -8.94
C ASP A 166 -13.58 -2.03 -8.64
N PHE A 167 -14.30 -3.14 -8.60
CA PHE A 167 -13.70 -4.45 -8.30
C PHE A 167 -12.71 -4.91 -9.36
N VAL A 168 -12.82 -4.45 -10.61
CA VAL A 168 -11.84 -4.75 -11.66
C VAL A 168 -10.53 -4.03 -11.36
N LYS A 169 -10.60 -2.76 -11.02
CA LYS A 169 -9.44 -1.98 -10.60
C LYS A 169 -8.82 -2.55 -9.33
N LEU A 170 -9.63 -2.84 -8.31
CA LEU A 170 -9.18 -3.44 -7.06
C LEU A 170 -8.41 -4.74 -7.30
N ALA A 171 -8.93 -5.63 -8.15
CA ALA A 171 -8.24 -6.86 -8.51
C ALA A 171 -6.90 -6.60 -9.22
N ARG A 172 -6.85 -5.62 -10.14
CA ARG A 172 -5.60 -5.25 -10.83
C ARG A 172 -4.55 -4.65 -9.89
N VAL A 173 -4.95 -3.77 -8.96
CA VAL A 173 -4.02 -3.23 -7.96
C VAL A 173 -3.54 -4.34 -7.03
N SER A 174 -4.43 -5.26 -6.62
CA SER A 174 -4.05 -6.44 -5.82
C SER A 174 -3.06 -7.35 -6.56
N GLN A 175 -3.23 -7.54 -7.88
CA GLN A 175 -2.28 -8.30 -8.71
C GLN A 175 -0.91 -7.61 -8.75
N LEU A 176 -0.87 -6.30 -8.99
CA LEU A 176 0.38 -5.53 -8.99
C LEU A 176 1.09 -5.64 -7.63
N LEU A 177 0.37 -5.49 -6.51
CA LEU A 177 0.91 -5.66 -5.16
C LEU A 177 1.49 -7.06 -4.93
N LEU A 178 0.79 -8.10 -5.41
CA LEU A 178 1.28 -9.49 -5.35
C LEU A 178 2.60 -9.65 -6.11
N ASP A 179 2.70 -9.10 -7.32
CA ASP A 179 3.87 -9.26 -8.16
C ASP A 179 5.05 -8.39 -7.68
N VAL A 180 4.79 -7.19 -7.15
CA VAL A 180 5.78 -6.39 -6.42
C VAL A 180 6.27 -7.13 -5.17
N GLY A 181 5.36 -7.68 -4.38
CA GLY A 181 5.70 -8.48 -3.20
C GLY A 181 6.62 -9.67 -3.55
N ARG A 182 6.31 -10.39 -4.63
CA ARG A 182 7.16 -11.48 -5.15
C ARG A 182 8.52 -10.97 -5.61
N ALA A 183 8.57 -9.85 -6.31
CA ALA A 183 9.81 -9.25 -6.77
C ALA A 183 10.71 -8.83 -5.60
N VAL A 184 10.16 -8.16 -4.59
CA VAL A 184 10.86 -7.83 -3.33
C VAL A 184 11.31 -9.09 -2.60
N GLY A 185 10.42 -10.07 -2.49
CA GLY A 185 10.68 -11.34 -1.83
C GLY A 185 11.82 -12.15 -2.46
N ASN A 186 12.03 -11.99 -3.77
CA ASN A 186 13.08 -12.68 -4.54
C ASN A 186 14.33 -11.84 -4.79
N ALA A 187 14.31 -10.55 -4.52
CA ALA A 187 15.46 -9.67 -4.73
C ALA A 187 16.69 -10.13 -3.91
N THR A 188 17.88 -10.06 -4.49
CA THR A 188 19.12 -10.43 -3.80
C THR A 188 19.54 -9.39 -2.77
N ALA A 189 19.27 -8.11 -3.02
CA ALA A 189 19.58 -6.99 -2.14
C ALA A 189 18.31 -6.38 -1.53
N ARG A 190 18.46 -5.60 -0.46
CA ARG A 190 17.39 -4.75 0.06
C ARG A 190 17.07 -3.64 -0.94
N PRO A 191 15.81 -3.31 -1.21
CA PRO A 191 15.42 -2.28 -2.20
C PRO A 191 15.47 -0.86 -1.58
N ARG A 192 16.64 -0.45 -1.10
CA ARG A 192 16.89 0.90 -0.54
C ARG A 192 17.26 1.90 -1.62
#